data_c75d94de4e80363301caa269d251ac88
#
_entry.id   c75d94de4e80363301caa269d251ac88
#
_cell.length_a   1.000
_cell.length_b   1.000
_cell.length_c   1.000
_cell.angle_alpha   90.00
_cell.angle_beta   90.00
_cell.angle_gamma   90.00
#
_symmetry.space_group_name_H-M   'P 1'
#
loop_
_entity.id
_entity.type
_entity.pdbx_description
1 polymer ?
#
loop_
_entity_poly.entity_id
_entity_poly.type
_entity_poly.pdbx_seq_one_letter_code
_entity_poly.pdbx_strand_id
1 'polypeptide(L)'
;TLAAVPPAARARLRGAIVVDGSGAQATPGPAGLAAHALAALHGPAPLPAPNAGVLCFTTSGTTSLPKFVLHDQDTLLRHGDAIARSYGYDDDSRILASAPFCGAFGFATLVGALARGVPVICEPAFDAARSVAAVRRHRVTHTYANNEALVQMFRLGERADFATARLFGFASFAPALGDLLPLARAQGVPLTGLYGSSELIALVAAQPREPADGDVSVRYEPGGALIHPEARVRARDPQDGRILTDGESGEIEILAPSLMRGYLDNPQASAGALTDDGYFRTGDLGYTLGTRQFVFQTRMGDSLRLSGFLVNPAEIEQAVEALPGIRACQVVGATRDGKTVPYAFVLLDAGASPDPPGWMAACRQGMAGFKVPAGFQVLEAFPVVESANSAKIQKHKLREQAEALLAAAPAA
;
A
#
# COMPACT_ATOMS: atom_id res chain seq x y z
N THR A 1 -7.48 -16.19 -16.49
CA THR A 1 -7.53 -17.09 -17.67
C THR A 1 -7.58 -16.28 -18.95
N LEU A 2 -7.05 -16.81 -20.06
CA LEU A 2 -7.06 -16.15 -21.38
C LEU A 2 -8.48 -15.77 -21.85
N ALA A 3 -9.51 -16.45 -21.35
CA ALA A 3 -10.92 -16.13 -21.64
C ALA A 3 -11.34 -14.73 -21.18
N ALA A 4 -10.72 -14.21 -20.12
CA ALA A 4 -11.00 -12.87 -19.59
C ALA A 4 -10.27 -11.74 -20.34
N VAL A 5 -9.36 -12.07 -21.28
CA VAL A 5 -8.64 -11.06 -22.06
C VAL A 5 -9.54 -10.58 -23.21
N PRO A 6 -9.74 -9.24 -23.38
CA PRO A 6 -10.52 -8.70 -24.48
C PRO A 6 -10.03 -9.20 -25.85
N PRO A 7 -10.93 -9.44 -26.83
CA PRO A 7 -10.56 -9.98 -28.15
C PRO A 7 -9.44 -9.20 -28.85
N ALA A 8 -9.47 -7.89 -28.81
CA ALA A 8 -8.47 -7.03 -29.45
C ALA A 8 -7.07 -7.17 -28.81
N ALA A 9 -7.00 -7.34 -27.49
CA ALA A 9 -5.74 -7.61 -26.79
C ALA A 9 -5.26 -9.04 -27.04
N ARG A 10 -6.20 -10.01 -27.11
CA ARG A 10 -5.90 -11.41 -27.39
C ARG A 10 -5.28 -11.61 -28.78
N ALA A 11 -5.74 -10.86 -29.80
CA ALA A 11 -5.20 -10.88 -31.13
C ALA A 11 -3.72 -10.46 -31.26
N ARG A 12 -3.21 -9.73 -30.24
CA ARG A 12 -1.79 -9.30 -30.19
C ARG A 12 -0.87 -10.30 -29.47
N LEU A 13 -1.43 -11.31 -28.81
CA LEU A 13 -0.63 -12.31 -28.10
C LEU A 13 0.02 -13.26 -29.13
N ARG A 14 1.34 -13.48 -28.98
CA ARG A 14 2.12 -14.39 -29.84
C ARG A 14 2.16 -15.82 -29.30
N GLY A 15 1.85 -16.00 -28.01
CA GLY A 15 1.84 -17.29 -27.33
C GLY A 15 1.43 -17.17 -25.88
N ALA A 16 1.28 -18.27 -25.20
CA ALA A 16 1.05 -18.36 -23.76
C ALA A 16 2.01 -19.39 -23.14
N ILE A 17 2.55 -19.05 -21.98
CA ILE A 17 3.36 -19.98 -21.18
C ILE A 17 2.43 -20.63 -20.16
N VAL A 18 2.34 -21.95 -20.20
CA VAL A 18 1.57 -22.74 -19.23
C VAL A 18 2.52 -23.26 -18.17
N VAL A 19 2.28 -22.84 -16.93
CA VAL A 19 3.01 -23.33 -15.75
C VAL A 19 2.05 -24.27 -15.01
N ASP A 20 2.05 -25.53 -15.38
CA ASP A 20 1.39 -26.59 -14.62
C ASP A 20 2.40 -27.66 -14.23
N GLY A 21 2.17 -28.33 -13.12
CA GLY A 21 3.06 -29.38 -12.62
C GLY A 21 2.99 -30.71 -13.40
N SER A 22 2.29 -30.77 -14.55
CA SER A 22 1.93 -32.02 -15.19
C SER A 22 2.87 -32.47 -16.33
N GLY A 23 3.90 -31.70 -16.67
CA GLY A 23 4.83 -32.07 -17.75
C GLY A 23 4.17 -32.23 -19.13
N ALA A 24 3.05 -31.60 -19.34
CA ALA A 24 2.22 -31.79 -20.51
C ALA A 24 2.87 -31.29 -21.80
N GLN A 25 2.74 -32.09 -22.83
CA GLN A 25 2.97 -31.74 -24.23
C GLN A 25 2.20 -30.45 -24.59
N ALA A 26 2.82 -29.62 -25.42
CA ALA A 26 2.20 -28.41 -25.94
C ALA A 26 0.81 -28.69 -26.52
N THR A 27 -0.22 -28.46 -25.75
CA THR A 27 -1.61 -28.48 -26.23
C THR A 27 -1.94 -27.13 -26.86
N PRO A 28 -2.69 -27.06 -27.96
CA PRO A 28 -3.17 -25.81 -28.49
C PRO A 28 -3.89 -25.03 -27.39
N GLY A 29 -3.36 -23.85 -27.04
CA GLY A 29 -4.01 -22.99 -26.07
C GLY A 29 -5.40 -22.57 -26.53
N PRO A 30 -6.31 -22.20 -25.61
CA PRO A 30 -7.60 -21.65 -25.98
C PRO A 30 -7.41 -20.45 -26.93
N ALA A 31 -8.23 -20.37 -28.00
CA ALA A 31 -8.21 -19.34 -29.04
C ALA A 31 -7.05 -19.38 -30.05
N GLY A 32 -6.49 -20.57 -30.32
CA GLY A 32 -5.50 -20.72 -31.39
C GLY A 32 -4.10 -20.17 -31.07
N LEU A 33 -3.84 -19.82 -29.82
CA LEU A 33 -2.50 -19.42 -29.38
C LEU A 33 -1.62 -20.65 -29.12
N ALA A 34 -0.37 -20.59 -29.55
CA ALA A 34 0.61 -21.63 -29.20
C ALA A 34 0.87 -21.60 -27.69
N ALA A 35 0.63 -22.71 -27.01
CA ALA A 35 0.96 -22.89 -25.63
C ALA A 35 2.32 -23.58 -25.48
N HIS A 36 3.21 -23.03 -24.71
CA HIS A 36 4.53 -23.56 -24.45
C HIS A 36 4.63 -23.97 -22.98
N ALA A 37 5.05 -25.20 -22.70
CA ALA A 37 5.45 -25.58 -21.36
C ALA A 37 6.72 -24.80 -20.97
N LEU A 38 6.78 -24.26 -19.77
CA LEU A 38 7.97 -23.52 -19.28
C LEU A 38 9.25 -24.33 -19.42
N ALA A 39 9.19 -25.63 -19.15
CA ALA A 39 10.32 -26.54 -19.30
C ALA A 39 10.80 -26.75 -20.75
N ALA A 40 10.01 -26.39 -21.77
CA ALA A 40 10.35 -26.50 -23.18
C ALA A 40 10.97 -25.23 -23.76
N LEU A 41 11.07 -24.16 -22.98
CA LEU A 41 11.70 -22.91 -23.42
C LEU A 41 13.21 -23.01 -23.22
N HIS A 42 13.91 -23.37 -24.30
CA HIS A 42 15.37 -23.49 -24.33
C HIS A 42 15.98 -22.49 -25.31
N GLY A 43 17.14 -21.96 -24.98
CA GLY A 43 17.93 -21.08 -25.83
C GLY A 43 18.05 -19.65 -25.34
N PRO A 44 19.00 -18.86 -25.87
CA PRO A 44 19.13 -17.47 -25.52
C PRO A 44 17.92 -16.70 -26.04
N ALA A 45 17.12 -16.13 -25.14
CA ALA A 45 16.11 -15.19 -25.54
C ALA A 45 16.78 -13.95 -26.11
N PRO A 46 16.31 -13.39 -27.24
CA PRO A 46 16.77 -12.09 -27.69
C PRO A 46 16.49 -11.08 -26.56
N LEU A 47 17.53 -10.40 -26.10
CA LEU A 47 17.38 -9.34 -25.10
C LEU A 47 16.49 -8.24 -25.72
N PRO A 48 15.38 -7.87 -25.11
CA PRO A 48 14.61 -6.73 -25.58
C PRO A 48 15.44 -5.47 -25.48
N ALA A 49 15.11 -4.45 -26.27
CA ALA A 49 15.72 -3.14 -26.12
C ALA A 49 15.55 -2.69 -24.66
N PRO A 50 16.57 -2.09 -24.03
CA PRO A 50 16.54 -1.73 -22.60
C PRO A 50 15.31 -0.90 -22.17
N ASN A 51 14.76 -0.12 -23.12
CA ASN A 51 13.60 0.75 -22.89
C ASN A 51 12.29 0.14 -23.39
N ALA A 52 12.28 -1.13 -23.83
CA ALA A 52 11.02 -1.78 -24.18
C ALA A 52 10.19 -2.03 -22.92
N GLY A 53 8.91 -1.70 -22.96
CA GLY A 53 7.97 -2.02 -21.90
C GLY A 53 7.86 -3.54 -21.75
N VAL A 54 8.06 -4.05 -20.55
CA VAL A 54 8.08 -5.49 -20.27
C VAL A 54 7.05 -5.94 -19.24
N LEU A 55 6.52 -5.00 -18.46
CA LEU A 55 5.61 -5.29 -17.37
C LEU A 55 4.53 -4.23 -17.25
N CYS A 56 3.29 -4.67 -17.03
CA CYS A 56 2.18 -3.80 -16.68
C CYS A 56 1.54 -4.23 -15.38
N PHE A 57 1.34 -3.27 -14.46
CA PHE A 57 0.47 -3.44 -13.30
C PHE A 57 -0.86 -2.73 -13.51
N THR A 58 -1.94 -3.30 -12.99
CA THR A 58 -3.22 -2.61 -12.92
C THR A 58 -3.31 -1.80 -11.63
N THR A 59 -3.75 -0.53 -11.75
CA THR A 59 -4.10 0.24 -10.55
C THR A 59 -5.55 -0.03 -10.18
N SER A 60 -5.83 -0.20 -8.90
CA SER A 60 -7.20 -0.24 -8.38
C SER A 60 -7.76 1.17 -8.26
N GLY A 61 -8.10 1.82 -9.36
CA GLY A 61 -8.79 3.11 -9.32
C GLY A 61 -10.15 2.97 -8.64
N THR A 62 -10.38 3.72 -7.56
CA THR A 62 -11.67 3.73 -6.85
C THR A 62 -12.75 4.55 -7.57
N THR A 63 -12.37 5.33 -8.59
CA THR A 63 -13.24 6.32 -9.26
C THR A 63 -13.25 6.24 -10.79
N SER A 64 -12.43 5.40 -11.40
CA SER A 64 -12.30 5.29 -12.86
C SER A 64 -11.87 3.88 -13.30
N LEU A 65 -11.89 3.61 -14.61
CA LEU A 65 -11.36 2.36 -15.16
C LEU A 65 -9.90 2.14 -14.71
N PRO A 66 -9.49 0.88 -14.41
CA PRO A 66 -8.11 0.58 -14.04
C PRO A 66 -7.13 1.08 -15.09
N LYS A 67 -6.05 1.72 -14.66
CA LYS A 67 -4.95 2.12 -15.54
C LYS A 67 -3.90 1.02 -15.55
N PHE A 68 -3.20 0.88 -16.67
CA PHE A 68 -2.11 -0.07 -16.85
C PHE A 68 -0.76 0.65 -16.72
N VAL A 69 -0.10 0.49 -15.59
CA VAL A 69 1.20 1.11 -15.30
C VAL A 69 2.29 0.35 -16.04
N LEU A 70 3.00 0.99 -16.95
CA LEU A 70 4.03 0.37 -17.79
C LEU A 70 5.42 0.59 -17.21
N HIS A 71 6.15 -0.52 -17.00
CA HIS A 71 7.56 -0.50 -16.64
C HIS A 71 8.41 -1.18 -17.72
N ASP A 72 9.65 -0.75 -17.85
CA ASP A 72 10.63 -1.39 -18.69
C ASP A 72 11.65 -2.22 -17.89
N GLN A 73 12.56 -2.84 -18.59
CA GLN A 73 13.57 -3.69 -17.98
C GLN A 73 14.54 -2.89 -17.10
N ASP A 74 14.91 -1.68 -17.50
CA ASP A 74 15.83 -0.81 -16.74
C ASP A 74 15.24 -0.43 -15.39
N THR A 75 13.97 0.01 -15.35
CA THR A 75 13.29 0.35 -14.10
C THR A 75 13.24 -0.83 -13.14
N LEU A 76 12.96 -2.05 -13.66
CA LEU A 76 12.90 -3.26 -12.83
C LEU A 76 14.26 -3.63 -12.24
N LEU A 77 15.32 -3.63 -13.06
CA LEU A 77 16.67 -4.02 -12.62
C LEU A 77 17.23 -3.04 -11.59
N ARG A 78 17.11 -1.74 -11.85
CA ARG A 78 17.56 -0.70 -10.91
C ARG A 78 16.80 -0.75 -9.59
N HIS A 79 15.49 -1.01 -9.65
CA HIS A 79 14.69 -1.13 -8.43
C HIS A 79 15.01 -2.38 -7.64
N GLY A 80 15.20 -3.52 -8.32
CA GLY A 80 15.63 -4.76 -7.68
C GLY A 80 16.95 -4.62 -6.93
N ASP A 81 17.96 -3.99 -7.57
CA ASP A 81 19.24 -3.70 -6.94
C ASP A 81 19.09 -2.76 -5.72
N ALA A 82 18.27 -1.72 -5.83
CA ALA A 82 18.01 -0.81 -4.72
C ALA A 82 17.31 -1.52 -3.54
N ILE A 83 16.34 -2.39 -3.81
CA ILE A 83 15.70 -3.24 -2.79
C ILE A 83 16.75 -4.12 -2.10
N ALA A 84 17.53 -4.87 -2.88
CA ALA A 84 18.49 -5.80 -2.33
C ALA A 84 19.51 -5.09 -1.42
N ARG A 85 20.02 -3.94 -1.82
CA ARG A 85 20.97 -3.15 -1.01
C ARG A 85 20.31 -2.54 0.23
N SER A 86 19.18 -1.87 0.05
CA SER A 86 18.56 -1.12 1.15
C SER A 86 17.97 -2.00 2.24
N TYR A 87 17.46 -3.17 1.85
CA TYR A 87 16.92 -4.13 2.81
C TYR A 87 17.96 -5.14 3.30
N GLY A 88 19.21 -5.03 2.84
CA GLY A 88 20.35 -5.81 3.37
C GLY A 88 20.34 -7.27 2.95
N TYR A 89 20.01 -7.56 1.70
CA TYR A 89 20.11 -8.90 1.15
C TYR A 89 21.59 -9.30 0.96
N ASP A 90 21.92 -10.44 1.45
CA ASP A 90 23.23 -11.10 1.31
C ASP A 90 23.05 -12.54 0.81
N ASP A 91 24.15 -13.31 0.71
CA ASP A 91 24.13 -14.68 0.20
C ASP A 91 23.34 -15.66 1.08
N ASP A 92 23.17 -15.33 2.37
CA ASP A 92 22.39 -16.11 3.32
C ASP A 92 20.93 -15.73 3.37
N SER A 93 20.52 -14.70 2.63
CA SER A 93 19.14 -14.22 2.62
C SER A 93 18.21 -15.24 1.97
N ARG A 94 17.01 -15.36 2.54
CA ARG A 94 15.90 -16.20 2.07
C ARG A 94 14.62 -15.43 2.19
N ILE A 95 13.95 -15.24 1.07
CA ILE A 95 12.83 -14.31 0.97
C ILE A 95 11.52 -15.09 0.91
N LEU A 96 10.61 -14.86 1.83
CA LEU A 96 9.24 -15.38 1.72
C LEU A 96 8.38 -14.37 0.94
N ALA A 97 7.82 -14.84 -0.17
CA ALA A 97 6.89 -14.06 -0.99
C ALA A 97 5.45 -14.29 -0.48
N SER A 98 5.02 -13.46 0.46
CA SER A 98 3.68 -13.53 1.06
C SER A 98 2.62 -12.78 0.26
N ALA A 99 3.01 -11.86 -0.61
CA ALA A 99 2.11 -11.09 -1.45
C ALA A 99 2.09 -11.62 -2.89
N PRO A 100 0.94 -11.58 -3.59
CA PRO A 100 0.82 -12.06 -4.97
C PRO A 100 1.70 -11.29 -5.96
N PHE A 101 2.34 -12.00 -6.88
CA PHE A 101 3.21 -11.40 -7.91
C PHE A 101 2.45 -10.62 -9.01
N CYS A 102 1.14 -10.75 -9.09
CA CYS A 102 0.32 -9.94 -10.00
C CYS A 102 0.19 -8.47 -9.54
N GLY A 103 0.58 -8.16 -8.32
CA GLY A 103 0.64 -6.80 -7.78
C GLY A 103 2.07 -6.31 -7.62
N ALA A 104 2.28 -5.00 -7.74
CA ALA A 104 3.59 -4.37 -7.65
C ALA A 104 4.32 -4.71 -6.34
N PHE A 105 3.60 -4.82 -5.23
CA PHE A 105 4.17 -5.12 -3.92
C PHE A 105 4.83 -6.52 -3.86
N GLY A 106 4.12 -7.55 -4.30
CA GLY A 106 4.68 -8.91 -4.36
C GLY A 106 5.76 -9.04 -5.42
N PHE A 107 5.56 -8.41 -6.59
CA PHE A 107 6.53 -8.46 -7.67
C PHE A 107 7.85 -7.77 -7.33
N ALA A 108 7.82 -6.65 -6.62
CA ALA A 108 9.02 -5.97 -6.13
C ALA A 108 9.87 -6.89 -5.21
N THR A 109 9.21 -7.70 -4.38
CA THR A 109 9.89 -8.72 -3.55
C THR A 109 10.66 -9.71 -4.42
N LEU A 110 10.04 -10.21 -5.49
CA LEU A 110 10.69 -11.13 -6.45
C LEU A 110 11.87 -10.47 -7.15
N VAL A 111 11.70 -9.25 -7.66
CA VAL A 111 12.75 -8.53 -8.40
C VAL A 111 13.96 -8.24 -7.52
N GLY A 112 13.74 -7.85 -6.25
CA GLY A 112 14.83 -7.67 -5.29
C GLY A 112 15.61 -8.96 -5.01
N ALA A 113 14.92 -10.09 -4.86
CA ALA A 113 15.56 -11.38 -4.65
C ALA A 113 16.36 -11.83 -5.90
N LEU A 114 15.79 -11.65 -7.10
CA LEU A 114 16.47 -11.99 -8.36
C LEU A 114 17.72 -11.11 -8.58
N ALA A 115 17.66 -9.83 -8.26
CA ALA A 115 18.79 -8.91 -8.39
C ALA A 115 19.98 -9.34 -7.51
N ARG A 116 19.73 -9.96 -6.35
CA ARG A 116 20.78 -10.48 -5.48
C ARG A 116 21.11 -11.96 -5.73
N GLY A 117 20.26 -12.69 -6.47
CA GLY A 117 20.42 -14.12 -6.72
C GLY A 117 20.11 -14.99 -5.50
N VAL A 118 19.18 -14.56 -4.64
CA VAL A 118 18.82 -15.30 -3.42
C VAL A 118 17.51 -16.07 -3.57
N PRO A 119 17.32 -17.17 -2.80
CA PRO A 119 16.13 -18.00 -2.88
C PRO A 119 14.85 -17.24 -2.51
N VAL A 120 13.77 -17.50 -3.28
CA VAL A 120 12.41 -17.05 -2.97
C VAL A 120 11.55 -18.26 -2.65
N ILE A 121 10.92 -18.24 -1.49
CA ILE A 121 9.92 -19.20 -1.06
C ILE A 121 8.56 -18.66 -1.48
N CYS A 122 7.90 -19.37 -2.40
CA CYS A 122 6.61 -18.96 -2.94
C CYS A 122 5.47 -19.76 -2.32
N GLU A 123 4.38 -19.08 -2.01
CA GLU A 123 3.14 -19.69 -1.56
C GLU A 123 2.03 -19.38 -2.59
N PRO A 124 1.16 -20.36 -2.94
CA PRO A 124 0.10 -20.13 -3.93
C PRO A 124 -0.97 -19.16 -3.45
N ALA A 125 -1.19 -19.07 -2.14
CA ALA A 125 -2.03 -18.11 -1.45
C ALA A 125 -1.54 -17.98 -0.02
N PHE A 126 -1.75 -16.81 0.57
CA PHE A 126 -1.41 -16.58 1.98
C PHE A 126 -2.23 -17.49 2.89
N ASP A 127 -1.52 -18.17 3.81
CA ASP A 127 -2.04 -18.91 4.93
C ASP A 127 -1.07 -18.76 6.08
N ALA A 128 -1.50 -18.20 7.19
CA ALA A 128 -0.60 -17.81 8.27
C ALA A 128 0.15 -18.99 8.89
N ALA A 129 -0.51 -20.14 9.07
CA ALA A 129 0.13 -21.33 9.65
C ALA A 129 1.19 -21.91 8.70
N ARG A 130 0.90 -21.95 7.40
CA ARG A 130 1.82 -22.38 6.36
C ARG A 130 3.01 -21.43 6.23
N SER A 131 2.75 -20.12 6.27
CA SER A 131 3.81 -19.10 6.24
C SER A 131 4.75 -19.21 7.45
N VAL A 132 4.23 -19.42 8.67
CA VAL A 132 5.07 -19.68 9.86
C VAL A 132 5.89 -20.96 9.70
N ALA A 133 5.27 -22.04 9.22
CA ALA A 133 6.00 -23.28 8.94
C ALA A 133 7.10 -23.10 7.88
N ALA A 134 6.83 -22.28 6.83
CA ALA A 134 7.81 -21.92 5.81
C ALA A 134 8.96 -21.08 6.39
N VAL A 135 8.67 -20.10 7.25
CA VAL A 135 9.68 -19.29 7.94
C VAL A 135 10.66 -20.19 8.70
N ARG A 136 10.15 -21.08 9.51
CA ARG A 136 10.97 -22.05 10.28
C ARG A 136 11.74 -23.00 9.36
N ARG A 137 11.03 -23.67 8.44
CA ARG A 137 11.60 -24.73 7.58
C ARG A 137 12.70 -24.22 6.68
N HIS A 138 12.49 -23.06 6.07
CA HIS A 138 13.41 -22.48 5.08
C HIS A 138 14.34 -21.43 5.68
N ARG A 139 14.27 -21.18 7.00
CA ARG A 139 15.09 -20.17 7.69
C ARG A 139 14.94 -18.80 7.03
N VAL A 140 13.72 -18.39 6.78
CA VAL A 140 13.38 -17.12 6.13
C VAL A 140 14.00 -15.95 6.91
N THR A 141 14.60 -15.04 6.17
CA THR A 141 15.23 -13.84 6.73
C THR A 141 14.43 -12.58 6.47
N HIS A 142 13.71 -12.55 5.34
CA HIS A 142 12.93 -11.36 4.92
C HIS A 142 11.58 -11.78 4.39
N THR A 143 10.57 -10.96 4.68
CA THR A 143 9.25 -11.01 4.03
C THR A 143 8.63 -9.63 4.00
N TYR A 144 7.71 -9.42 3.06
CA TYR A 144 6.96 -8.17 2.93
C TYR A 144 5.49 -8.52 2.77
N ALA A 145 4.67 -8.03 3.69
CA ALA A 145 3.24 -8.36 3.74
C ALA A 145 2.41 -7.16 4.21
N ASN A 146 1.10 -7.29 4.18
CA ASN A 146 0.24 -6.34 4.89
C ASN A 146 0.30 -6.60 6.41
N ASN A 147 -0.11 -5.59 7.18
CA ASN A 147 -0.09 -5.65 8.64
C ASN A 147 -0.93 -6.82 9.20
N GLU A 148 -2.09 -7.10 8.62
CA GLU A 148 -2.98 -8.18 9.06
C GLU A 148 -2.33 -9.57 8.91
N ALA A 149 -1.65 -9.80 7.79
CA ALA A 149 -0.94 -11.05 7.55
C ALA A 149 0.18 -11.27 8.57
N LEU A 150 0.98 -10.25 8.85
CA LEU A 150 2.03 -10.34 9.86
C LEU A 150 1.46 -10.56 11.27
N VAL A 151 0.38 -9.86 11.65
CA VAL A 151 -0.30 -10.08 12.94
C VAL A 151 -0.76 -11.54 13.07
N GLN A 152 -1.37 -12.12 12.02
CA GLN A 152 -1.79 -13.50 12.04
C GLN A 152 -0.59 -14.46 12.19
N MET A 153 0.51 -14.22 11.47
CA MET A 153 1.74 -15.01 11.62
C MET A 153 2.31 -14.93 13.03
N PHE A 154 2.41 -13.73 13.61
CA PHE A 154 2.97 -13.53 14.94
C PHE A 154 2.09 -14.10 16.07
N ARG A 155 0.77 -14.16 15.88
CA ARG A 155 -0.15 -14.80 16.84
C ARG A 155 -0.07 -16.32 16.83
N LEU A 156 0.27 -16.92 15.68
CA LEU A 156 0.34 -18.37 15.51
C LEU A 156 1.74 -18.94 15.78
N GLY A 157 2.78 -18.17 15.44
CA GLY A 157 4.16 -18.61 15.58
C GLY A 157 4.73 -18.35 16.97
N GLU A 158 5.76 -19.09 17.30
CA GLU A 158 6.59 -18.87 18.49
C GLU A 158 7.86 -18.10 18.14
N ARG A 159 8.49 -17.46 19.11
CA ARG A 159 9.75 -16.72 18.93
C ARG A 159 10.83 -17.52 18.21
N ALA A 160 10.92 -18.83 18.49
CA ALA A 160 11.87 -19.72 17.86
C ALA A 160 11.66 -19.89 16.34
N ASP A 161 10.41 -19.78 15.86
CA ASP A 161 10.11 -19.87 14.44
C ASP A 161 10.71 -18.72 13.64
N PHE A 162 10.83 -17.54 14.27
CA PHE A 162 11.34 -16.31 13.67
C PHE A 162 12.83 -16.03 13.98
N ALA A 163 13.55 -16.97 14.55
CA ALA A 163 14.94 -16.78 14.99
C ALA A 163 15.91 -16.33 13.88
N THR A 164 15.57 -16.54 12.61
CA THR A 164 16.38 -16.12 11.45
C THR A 164 15.88 -14.82 10.81
N ALA A 165 14.78 -14.23 11.29
CA ALA A 165 14.24 -13.00 10.75
C ALA A 165 15.25 -11.85 10.92
N ARG A 166 15.56 -11.17 9.81
CA ARG A 166 16.44 -9.99 9.76
C ARG A 166 15.67 -8.72 9.48
N LEU A 167 14.60 -8.81 8.69
CA LEU A 167 13.73 -7.72 8.36
C LEU A 167 12.39 -8.22 7.82
N PHE A 168 11.31 -7.92 8.53
CA PHE A 168 9.97 -8.07 8.02
C PHE A 168 9.40 -6.67 7.73
N GLY A 169 9.02 -6.46 6.47
CA GLY A 169 8.46 -5.19 6.02
C GLY A 169 6.94 -5.24 5.96
N PHE A 170 6.29 -4.18 6.37
CA PHE A 170 4.83 -4.09 6.27
C PHE A 170 4.39 -2.84 5.51
N ALA A 171 3.33 -3.00 4.72
CA ALA A 171 2.58 -1.89 4.15
C ALA A 171 1.24 -1.81 4.89
N SER A 172 0.99 -0.68 5.53
CA SER A 172 -0.28 -0.42 6.18
C SER A 172 -1.24 0.20 5.19
N PHE A 173 -2.33 -0.51 4.91
CA PHE A 173 -3.46 0.00 4.14
C PHE A 173 -4.60 0.47 5.07
N ALA A 174 -4.43 0.28 6.38
CA ALA A 174 -5.31 0.76 7.43
C ALA A 174 -4.51 1.59 8.44
N PRO A 175 -5.09 2.65 9.01
CA PRO A 175 -4.36 3.59 9.87
C PRO A 175 -3.87 3.00 11.19
N ALA A 176 -4.47 1.91 11.69
CA ALA A 176 -4.12 1.33 12.97
C ALA A 176 -3.08 0.21 12.81
N LEU A 177 -1.90 0.38 13.40
CA LEU A 177 -0.91 -0.69 13.53
C LEU A 177 -1.30 -1.75 14.58
N GLY A 178 -2.32 -1.44 15.40
CA GLY A 178 -2.90 -2.36 16.38
C GLY A 178 -1.84 -3.12 17.17
N ASP A 179 -1.97 -4.45 17.17
CA ASP A 179 -1.06 -5.34 17.89
C ASP A 179 0.25 -5.62 17.14
N LEU A 180 0.46 -5.10 15.92
CA LEU A 180 1.59 -5.50 15.07
C LEU A 180 2.95 -5.27 15.75
N LEU A 181 3.19 -4.07 16.25
CA LEU A 181 4.47 -3.71 16.88
C LEU A 181 4.73 -4.50 18.17
N PRO A 182 3.76 -4.56 19.13
CA PRO A 182 3.92 -5.39 20.32
C PRO A 182 4.18 -6.86 20.03
N LEU A 183 3.45 -7.44 19.06
CA LEU A 183 3.63 -8.84 18.68
C LEU A 183 5.00 -9.09 18.05
N ALA A 184 5.44 -8.24 17.12
CA ALA A 184 6.75 -8.36 16.50
C ALA A 184 7.88 -8.30 17.53
N ARG A 185 7.79 -7.41 18.52
CA ARG A 185 8.74 -7.33 19.64
C ARG A 185 8.75 -8.60 20.49
N ALA A 186 7.57 -9.11 20.84
CA ALA A 186 7.47 -10.37 21.57
C ALA A 186 8.14 -11.53 20.82
N GLN A 187 8.00 -11.56 19.48
CA GLN A 187 8.63 -12.55 18.61
C GLN A 187 10.11 -12.25 18.30
N GLY A 188 10.62 -11.07 18.65
CA GLY A 188 12.01 -10.65 18.35
C GLY A 188 12.25 -10.37 16.86
N VAL A 189 11.23 -10.00 16.11
CA VAL A 189 11.30 -9.75 14.67
C VAL A 189 11.51 -8.25 14.40
N PRO A 190 12.62 -7.86 13.72
CA PRO A 190 12.81 -6.49 13.26
C PRO A 190 11.77 -6.11 12.21
N LEU A 191 11.03 -5.02 12.42
CA LEU A 191 10.05 -4.50 11.48
C LEU A 191 10.53 -3.23 10.78
N THR A 192 9.99 -2.98 9.58
CA THR A 192 10.06 -1.70 8.90
C THR A 192 8.75 -1.42 8.17
N GLY A 193 8.25 -0.19 8.27
CA GLY A 193 7.16 0.28 7.43
C GLY A 193 7.64 0.58 6.03
N LEU A 194 6.80 0.32 5.05
CA LEU A 194 7.09 0.43 3.63
C LEU A 194 6.12 1.38 2.96
N TYR A 195 6.61 2.14 2.00
CA TYR A 195 5.78 2.98 1.15
C TYR A 195 6.06 2.70 -0.32
N GLY A 196 5.01 2.80 -1.14
CA GLY A 196 5.12 2.72 -2.59
C GLY A 196 3.78 2.61 -3.29
N SER A 197 3.83 2.74 -4.60
CA SER A 197 2.70 2.60 -5.52
C SER A 197 3.08 1.71 -6.70
N SER A 198 2.10 1.36 -7.53
CA SER A 198 2.36 0.61 -8.76
C SER A 198 3.26 1.38 -9.71
N GLU A 199 3.14 2.70 -9.74
CA GLU A 199 3.91 3.62 -10.58
C GLU A 199 5.40 3.70 -10.20
N LEU A 200 5.74 3.28 -8.97
CA LEU A 200 7.11 3.25 -8.44
C LEU A 200 7.60 1.82 -8.13
N ILE A 201 6.88 0.79 -8.59
CA ILE A 201 7.14 -0.65 -8.34
C ILE A 201 7.09 -1.00 -6.84
N ALA A 202 6.28 -0.29 -6.04
CA ALA A 202 6.20 -0.44 -4.59
C ALA A 202 7.58 -0.29 -3.88
N LEU A 203 7.67 -0.56 -2.60
CA LEU A 203 8.92 -0.62 -1.81
C LEU A 203 9.91 0.54 -2.05
N VAL A 204 9.44 1.71 -2.51
CA VAL A 204 10.31 2.83 -2.93
C VAL A 204 10.86 3.62 -1.74
N ALA A 205 10.19 3.53 -0.58
CA ALA A 205 10.68 4.11 0.67
C ALA A 205 10.45 3.15 1.84
N ALA A 206 11.31 3.26 2.84
CA ALA A 206 11.25 2.49 4.06
C ALA A 206 11.47 3.38 5.28
N GLN A 207 10.78 3.09 6.34
CA GLN A 207 11.01 3.73 7.63
C GLN A 207 12.33 3.22 8.24
N PRO A 208 12.95 3.98 9.15
CA PRO A 208 14.09 3.49 9.91
C PRO A 208 13.72 2.17 10.61
N ARG A 209 14.67 1.24 10.63
CA ARG A 209 14.47 -0.04 11.34
C ARG A 209 14.28 0.24 12.82
N GLU A 210 13.21 -0.28 13.41
CA GLU A 210 13.12 -0.28 14.86
C GLU A 210 14.21 -1.17 15.44
N PRO A 211 15.03 -0.69 16.38
CA PRO A 211 15.90 -1.57 17.15
C PRO A 211 15.01 -2.53 17.98
N ALA A 212 15.46 -3.78 18.15
CA ALA A 212 14.71 -4.80 18.90
C ALA A 212 14.34 -4.35 20.34
N ASP A 213 15.08 -3.40 20.87
CA ASP A 213 14.96 -2.81 22.23
C ASP A 213 14.45 -1.37 22.21
N GLY A 214 13.89 -0.92 21.09
CA GLY A 214 13.48 0.47 20.92
C GLY A 214 12.32 0.90 21.83
N ASP A 215 12.35 2.16 22.20
CA ASP A 215 11.29 2.80 22.97
C ASP A 215 9.96 2.75 22.20
N VAL A 216 8.93 2.17 22.80
CA VAL A 216 7.57 2.03 22.26
C VAL A 216 6.90 3.38 22.03
N SER A 217 7.43 4.45 22.65
CA SER A 217 6.88 5.80 22.52
C SER A 217 7.23 6.48 21.20
N VAL A 218 8.18 5.97 20.44
CA VAL A 218 8.50 6.48 19.11
C VAL A 218 7.34 6.17 18.17
N ARG A 219 6.58 7.21 17.88
CA ARG A 219 5.43 7.13 16.97
C ARG A 219 5.89 6.69 15.60
N TYR A 220 5.29 5.62 15.09
CA TYR A 220 5.54 5.14 13.76
C TYR A 220 4.88 6.08 12.75
N GLU A 221 5.68 6.84 12.00
CA GLU A 221 5.17 7.77 10.98
C GLU A 221 5.29 7.13 9.60
N PRO A 222 4.17 6.90 8.88
CA PRO A 222 4.20 6.33 7.53
C PRO A 222 5.03 7.17 6.56
N GLY A 223 5.63 6.55 5.54
CA GLY A 223 6.52 7.20 4.57
C GLY A 223 7.93 6.63 4.67
N GLY A 224 8.90 7.42 5.06
CA GLY A 224 10.27 7.03 5.32
C GLY A 224 11.30 7.59 4.34
N ALA A 225 12.47 6.96 4.30
CA ALA A 225 13.57 7.33 3.41
C ALA A 225 13.51 6.58 2.08
N LEU A 226 13.71 7.29 0.98
CA LEU A 226 13.79 6.72 -0.37
C LEU A 226 14.98 5.77 -0.49
N ILE A 227 14.75 4.55 -1.00
CA ILE A 227 15.76 3.50 -1.10
C ILE A 227 16.80 3.74 -2.21
N HIS A 228 16.44 4.43 -3.27
CA HIS A 228 17.38 4.80 -4.33
C HIS A 228 18.22 6.02 -3.93
N PRO A 229 19.55 5.97 -4.03
CA PRO A 229 20.40 7.12 -3.73
C PRO A 229 20.10 8.36 -4.58
N GLU A 230 19.69 8.14 -5.83
CA GLU A 230 19.37 9.18 -6.81
C GLU A 230 17.96 9.73 -6.67
N ALA A 231 17.08 9.04 -5.93
CA ALA A 231 15.70 9.46 -5.76
C ALA A 231 15.60 10.74 -4.94
N ARG A 232 14.59 11.53 -5.26
CA ARG A 232 14.27 12.79 -4.59
C ARG A 232 12.79 12.84 -4.29
N VAL A 233 12.45 13.51 -3.21
CA VAL A 233 11.08 13.81 -2.80
C VAL A 233 10.94 15.30 -2.55
N ARG A 234 9.75 15.83 -2.83
CA ARG A 234 9.34 17.19 -2.46
C ARG A 234 7.86 17.19 -2.14
N ALA A 235 7.42 18.21 -1.43
CA ALA A 235 6.00 18.50 -1.21
C ALA A 235 5.61 19.73 -2.04
N ARG A 236 4.42 19.68 -2.67
CA ARG A 236 3.88 20.78 -3.47
C ARG A 236 2.55 21.23 -2.92
N ASP A 237 2.33 22.53 -2.82
CA ASP A 237 1.03 23.07 -2.50
C ASP A 237 0.02 22.73 -3.63
N PRO A 238 -1.07 22.03 -3.34
CA PRO A 238 -2.03 21.67 -4.37
C PRO A 238 -2.91 22.85 -4.86
N GLN A 239 -2.81 24.04 -4.23
CA GLN A 239 -3.59 25.23 -4.61
C GLN A 239 -2.82 26.14 -5.57
N ASP A 240 -1.61 26.53 -5.21
CA ASP A 240 -0.81 27.49 -5.98
C ASP A 240 0.38 26.85 -6.71
N GLY A 241 0.65 25.58 -6.45
CA GLY A 241 1.70 24.81 -7.13
C GLY A 241 3.12 25.12 -6.65
N ARG A 242 3.32 25.93 -5.59
CA ARG A 242 4.65 26.19 -5.05
C ARG A 242 5.25 24.95 -4.38
N ILE A 243 6.56 24.83 -4.43
CA ILE A 243 7.28 23.82 -3.65
C ILE A 243 7.33 24.28 -2.20
N LEU A 244 6.98 23.37 -1.31
CA LEU A 244 6.89 23.60 0.12
C LEU A 244 8.24 23.35 0.80
N THR A 245 8.44 23.97 1.96
CA THR A 245 9.60 23.69 2.82
C THR A 245 9.32 22.48 3.72
N ASP A 246 10.38 21.93 4.31
CA ASP A 246 10.26 20.77 5.22
C ASP A 246 9.26 21.04 6.35
N GLY A 247 8.43 20.06 6.63
CA GLY A 247 7.36 20.14 7.61
C GLY A 247 6.04 20.74 7.12
N GLU A 248 6.00 21.43 5.97
CA GLU A 248 4.79 21.93 5.36
C GLU A 248 4.07 20.82 4.58
N SER A 249 2.78 20.59 4.87
CA SER A 249 1.96 19.56 4.24
C SER A 249 1.51 19.94 2.84
N GLY A 250 1.78 19.08 1.87
CA GLY A 250 1.36 19.21 0.48
C GLY A 250 1.32 17.87 -0.25
N GLU A 251 1.06 17.90 -1.56
CA GLU A 251 1.16 16.71 -2.39
C GLU A 251 2.62 16.23 -2.44
N ILE A 252 2.84 14.97 -2.06
CA ILE A 252 4.16 14.34 -2.19
C ILE A 252 4.43 14.03 -3.66
N GLU A 253 5.54 14.53 -4.16
CA GLU A 253 6.05 14.25 -5.50
C GLU A 253 7.37 13.50 -5.40
N ILE A 254 7.54 12.40 -6.14
CA ILE A 254 8.73 11.53 -6.09
C ILE A 254 9.35 11.39 -7.47
N LEU A 255 10.66 11.65 -7.55
CA LEU A 255 11.51 11.33 -8.69
C LEU A 255 12.38 10.12 -8.30
N ALA A 256 12.26 9.01 -9.03
CA ALA A 256 13.02 7.80 -8.72
C ALA A 256 13.34 6.99 -9.99
N PRO A 257 14.46 6.23 -10.00
CA PRO A 257 14.80 5.34 -11.11
C PRO A 257 13.77 4.22 -11.37
N SER A 258 12.94 3.91 -10.39
CA SER A 258 11.83 2.95 -10.50
C SER A 258 10.54 3.53 -11.07
N LEU A 259 10.53 4.82 -11.46
CA LEU A 259 9.34 5.47 -11.99
C LEU A 259 8.88 4.82 -13.30
N MET A 260 7.57 4.62 -13.42
CA MET A 260 6.93 4.09 -14.62
C MET A 260 7.28 4.88 -15.89
N ARG A 261 7.16 4.23 -17.05
CA ARG A 261 7.24 4.90 -18.36
C ARG A 261 5.96 5.66 -18.73
N GLY A 262 4.88 5.37 -18.05
CA GLY A 262 3.57 5.97 -18.22
C GLY A 262 2.45 4.94 -18.07
N TYR A 263 1.24 5.37 -18.32
CA TYR A 263 0.09 4.47 -18.41
C TYR A 263 -0.09 4.01 -19.86
N LEU A 264 -0.12 2.70 -20.07
CA LEU A 264 -0.24 2.09 -21.40
C LEU A 264 -1.52 2.57 -22.09
N ASP A 265 -1.38 3.01 -23.34
CA ASP A 265 -2.45 3.55 -24.18
C ASP A 265 -3.26 4.70 -23.55
N ASN A 266 -2.67 5.41 -22.58
CA ASN A 266 -3.31 6.54 -21.89
C ASN A 266 -2.34 7.73 -21.68
N PRO A 267 -1.98 8.45 -22.76
CA PRO A 267 -1.02 9.55 -22.70
C PRO A 267 -1.52 10.72 -21.87
N GLN A 268 -2.83 10.98 -21.86
CA GLN A 268 -3.42 12.05 -21.04
C GLN A 268 -3.24 11.78 -19.54
N ALA A 269 -3.53 10.56 -19.07
CA ALA A 269 -3.31 10.19 -17.68
C ALA A 269 -1.82 10.20 -17.33
N SER A 270 -0.95 9.80 -18.26
CA SER A 270 0.51 9.84 -18.07
C SER A 270 1.01 11.27 -17.89
N ALA A 271 0.59 12.20 -18.74
CA ALA A 271 0.92 13.61 -18.63
C ALA A 271 0.42 14.24 -17.32
N GLY A 272 -0.81 13.87 -16.88
CA GLY A 272 -1.35 14.36 -15.62
C GLY A 272 -0.67 13.81 -14.37
N ALA A 273 -0.01 12.65 -14.47
CA ALA A 273 0.67 12.02 -13.34
C ALA A 273 2.11 12.48 -13.16
N LEU A 274 2.70 13.15 -14.15
CA LEU A 274 4.08 13.61 -14.12
C LEU A 274 4.13 15.14 -14.15
N THR A 275 5.13 15.70 -13.49
CA THR A 275 5.47 17.12 -13.62
C THR A 275 6.41 17.32 -14.80
N ASP A 276 6.55 18.57 -15.30
CA ASP A 276 7.42 18.90 -16.42
C ASP A 276 8.90 18.56 -16.15
N ASP A 277 9.31 18.56 -14.87
CA ASP A 277 10.65 18.21 -14.41
C ASP A 277 10.79 16.75 -13.95
N GLY A 278 9.80 15.91 -14.29
CA GLY A 278 9.86 14.43 -14.20
C GLY A 278 9.49 13.83 -12.85
N TYR A 279 8.96 14.59 -11.90
CA TYR A 279 8.47 14.02 -10.66
C TYR A 279 7.09 13.36 -10.88
N PHE A 280 6.88 12.25 -10.22
CA PHE A 280 5.58 11.60 -10.14
C PHE A 280 4.72 12.24 -9.05
N ARG A 281 3.54 12.67 -9.41
CA ARG A 281 2.50 13.15 -8.50
C ARG A 281 1.83 11.95 -7.84
N THR A 282 2.13 11.72 -6.58
CA THR A 282 1.65 10.51 -5.91
C THR A 282 0.15 10.52 -5.61
N GLY A 283 -0.46 11.72 -5.53
CA GLY A 283 -1.81 11.90 -5.02
C GLY A 283 -1.88 11.67 -3.52
N ASP A 284 -0.75 11.66 -2.82
CA ASP A 284 -0.65 11.50 -1.39
C ASP A 284 -0.31 12.83 -0.73
N LEU A 285 -0.97 13.13 0.38
CA LEU A 285 -0.65 14.26 1.24
C LEU A 285 0.44 13.86 2.24
N GLY A 286 1.39 14.75 2.46
CA GLY A 286 2.44 14.56 3.44
C GLY A 286 3.37 15.75 3.49
N TYR A 287 4.48 15.62 4.18
CA TYR A 287 5.53 16.63 4.26
C TYR A 287 6.92 16.00 4.17
N THR A 288 7.90 16.79 3.75
CA THR A 288 9.28 16.32 3.63
C THR A 288 10.09 16.57 4.89
N LEU A 289 11.13 15.75 5.05
CA LEU A 289 12.22 15.87 6.02
C LEU A 289 13.53 15.83 5.23
N GLY A 290 13.76 16.86 4.42
CA GLY A 290 14.83 16.91 3.43
C GLY A 290 14.43 16.27 2.10
N THR A 291 15.39 16.20 1.16
CA THR A 291 15.14 15.81 -0.25
C THR A 291 14.97 14.30 -0.47
N ARG A 292 15.08 13.47 0.55
CA ARG A 292 15.04 12.01 0.43
C ARG A 292 14.18 11.32 1.47
N GLN A 293 13.58 12.06 2.38
CA GLN A 293 12.74 11.53 3.44
C GLN A 293 11.44 12.33 3.53
N PHE A 294 10.36 11.64 3.83
CA PHE A 294 9.04 12.25 3.95
C PHE A 294 8.16 11.47 4.93
N VAL A 295 7.12 12.14 5.38
CA VAL A 295 6.03 11.55 6.15
C VAL A 295 4.77 11.56 5.30
N PHE A 296 4.18 10.39 5.12
CA PHE A 296 2.87 10.23 4.48
C PHE A 296 1.77 10.50 5.51
N GLN A 297 0.79 11.30 5.17
CA GLN A 297 -0.34 11.60 6.06
C GLN A 297 -1.62 10.89 5.62
N THR A 298 -2.02 11.07 4.36
CA THR A 298 -3.25 10.49 3.81
C THR A 298 -3.26 10.57 2.29
N ARG A 299 -4.22 9.90 1.64
CA ARG A 299 -4.56 10.16 0.23
C ARG A 299 -5.21 11.53 0.08
N MET A 300 -4.83 12.30 -0.95
CA MET A 300 -5.43 13.62 -1.20
C MET A 300 -6.95 13.54 -1.41
N GLY A 301 -7.44 12.46 -2.08
CA GLY A 301 -8.87 12.22 -2.25
C GLY A 301 -9.62 11.86 -0.95
N ASP A 302 -8.91 11.48 0.09
CA ASP A 302 -9.45 11.16 1.41
C ASP A 302 -9.24 12.31 2.41
N SER A 303 -8.38 13.29 2.10
CA SER A 303 -8.18 14.46 2.95
C SER A 303 -9.43 15.33 3.02
N LEU A 304 -9.66 15.93 4.18
CA LEU A 304 -10.82 16.78 4.42
C LEU A 304 -10.42 18.26 4.32
N ARG A 305 -11.14 19.01 3.49
CA ARG A 305 -10.98 20.47 3.45
C ARG A 305 -11.96 21.10 4.42
N LEU A 306 -11.53 21.35 5.66
CA LEU A 306 -12.35 21.86 6.73
C LEU A 306 -11.98 23.32 7.02
N SER A 307 -12.94 24.26 6.82
CA SER A 307 -12.72 25.70 7.05
C SER A 307 -11.47 26.26 6.34
N GLY A 308 -11.17 25.76 5.14
CA GLY A 308 -9.99 26.15 4.36
C GLY A 308 -8.71 25.36 4.65
N PHE A 309 -8.67 24.63 5.75
CA PHE A 309 -7.51 23.80 6.11
C PHE A 309 -7.63 22.39 5.49
N LEU A 310 -6.50 21.87 5.03
CA LEU A 310 -6.40 20.47 4.62
C LEU A 310 -6.11 19.63 5.87
N VAL A 311 -7.05 18.74 6.21
CA VAL A 311 -7.03 17.95 7.44
C VAL A 311 -6.92 16.47 7.10
N ASN A 312 -6.00 15.77 7.76
CA ASN A 312 -5.91 14.33 7.69
C ASN A 312 -7.05 13.70 8.53
N PRO A 313 -7.97 12.91 7.94
CA PRO A 313 -9.02 12.23 8.71
C PRO A 313 -8.49 11.41 9.87
N ALA A 314 -7.30 10.79 9.71
CA ALA A 314 -6.69 9.97 10.74
C ALA A 314 -6.44 10.72 12.07
N GLU A 315 -6.23 12.03 12.03
CA GLU A 315 -6.11 12.83 13.26
C GLU A 315 -7.42 12.85 14.05
N ILE A 316 -8.55 12.93 13.35
CA ILE A 316 -9.87 12.90 13.97
C ILE A 316 -10.21 11.46 14.39
N GLU A 317 -9.92 10.48 13.52
CA GLU A 317 -10.13 9.05 13.79
C GLU A 317 -9.42 8.63 15.08
N GLN A 318 -8.13 8.96 15.23
CA GLN A 318 -7.34 8.65 16.44
C GLN A 318 -7.91 9.30 17.70
N ALA A 319 -8.33 10.56 17.62
CA ALA A 319 -8.92 11.25 18.77
C ALA A 319 -10.27 10.63 19.19
N VAL A 320 -11.06 10.17 18.21
CA VAL A 320 -12.33 9.48 18.46
C VAL A 320 -12.09 8.06 19.00
N GLU A 321 -11.12 7.31 18.46
CA GLU A 321 -10.76 5.97 18.92
C GLU A 321 -10.22 5.96 20.38
N ALA A 322 -9.67 7.09 20.84
CA ALA A 322 -9.26 7.23 22.23
C ALA A 322 -10.44 7.37 23.22
N LEU A 323 -11.67 7.56 22.74
CA LEU A 323 -12.85 7.68 23.58
C LEU A 323 -13.31 6.31 24.10
N PRO A 324 -13.83 6.23 25.34
CA PRO A 324 -14.27 4.98 25.92
C PRO A 324 -15.32 4.25 25.07
N GLY A 325 -15.14 2.95 24.89
CA GLY A 325 -16.08 2.06 24.21
C GLY A 325 -16.00 2.10 22.68
N ILE A 326 -15.09 2.86 22.09
CA ILE A 326 -14.88 2.91 20.62
C ILE A 326 -13.67 2.04 20.25
N ARG A 327 -13.93 1.00 19.47
CA ARG A 327 -12.91 0.08 18.97
C ARG A 327 -12.21 0.57 17.71
N ALA A 328 -12.95 1.23 16.82
CA ALA A 328 -12.42 1.75 15.57
C ALA A 328 -13.27 2.90 15.05
N CYS A 329 -12.66 3.81 14.32
CA CYS A 329 -13.32 4.96 13.73
C CYS A 329 -12.92 5.15 12.26
N GLN A 330 -13.87 5.59 11.44
CA GLN A 330 -13.61 6.12 10.10
C GLN A 330 -14.30 7.46 9.94
N VAL A 331 -13.53 8.44 9.47
CA VAL A 331 -14.03 9.81 9.26
C VAL A 331 -14.05 10.14 7.77
N VAL A 332 -15.18 10.66 7.34
CA VAL A 332 -15.37 11.14 5.97
C VAL A 332 -15.83 12.60 5.96
N GLY A 333 -15.53 13.31 4.90
CA GLY A 333 -16.12 14.63 4.66
C GLY A 333 -17.51 14.48 4.06
N ALA A 334 -18.49 15.15 4.65
CA ALA A 334 -19.84 15.25 4.12
C ALA A 334 -20.23 16.73 3.97
N THR A 335 -21.18 17.01 3.10
CA THR A 335 -21.63 18.38 2.85
C THR A 335 -22.80 18.74 3.76
N ARG A 336 -22.67 19.83 4.52
CA ARG A 336 -23.76 20.46 5.28
C ARG A 336 -23.74 21.98 5.03
N ASP A 337 -24.85 22.53 4.59
CA ASP A 337 -24.99 23.95 4.29
C ASP A 337 -23.89 24.49 3.35
N GLY A 338 -23.58 23.73 2.30
CA GLY A 338 -22.54 24.07 1.32
C GLY A 338 -21.09 24.02 1.83
N LYS A 339 -20.85 23.51 3.06
CA LYS A 339 -19.54 23.37 3.66
C LYS A 339 -19.21 21.91 3.92
N THR A 340 -17.95 21.52 3.73
CA THR A 340 -17.48 20.22 4.14
C THR A 340 -17.32 20.17 5.65
N VAL A 341 -17.96 19.17 6.28
CA VAL A 341 -17.84 18.87 7.72
C VAL A 341 -17.40 17.43 7.90
N PRO A 342 -16.61 17.10 8.95
CA PRO A 342 -16.27 15.73 9.24
C PRO A 342 -17.48 14.98 9.81
N TYR A 343 -17.64 13.69 9.45
CA TYR A 343 -18.64 12.79 9.99
C TYR A 343 -17.97 11.47 10.40
N ALA A 344 -18.21 10.99 11.62
CA ALA A 344 -17.55 9.83 12.18
C ALA A 344 -18.44 8.59 12.14
N PHE A 345 -17.90 7.49 11.61
CA PHE A 345 -18.46 6.15 11.70
C PHE A 345 -17.64 5.34 12.68
N VAL A 346 -18.28 4.72 13.67
CA VAL A 346 -17.59 4.04 14.76
C VAL A 346 -18.04 2.58 14.89
N LEU A 347 -17.09 1.71 15.24
CA LEU A 347 -17.34 0.36 15.73
C LEU A 347 -17.13 0.36 17.23
N LEU A 348 -18.03 -0.30 17.98
CA LEU A 348 -17.93 -0.35 19.43
C LEU A 348 -17.14 -1.57 19.91
N ASP A 349 -16.58 -1.45 21.09
CA ASP A 349 -16.10 -2.59 21.86
C ASP A 349 -17.24 -3.54 22.25
N ALA A 350 -16.92 -4.81 22.47
CA ALA A 350 -17.91 -5.78 22.90
C ALA A 350 -18.57 -5.38 24.22
N GLY A 351 -19.89 -5.21 24.20
CA GLY A 351 -20.67 -4.80 25.36
C GLY A 351 -20.73 -3.30 25.63
N ALA A 352 -20.05 -2.47 24.84
CA ALA A 352 -20.17 -1.03 24.95
C ALA A 352 -21.51 -0.51 24.42
N SER A 353 -22.03 0.55 25.04
CA SER A 353 -23.25 1.23 24.62
C SER A 353 -22.93 2.51 23.86
N PRO A 354 -23.69 2.87 22.80
CA PRO A 354 -23.53 4.14 22.11
C PRO A 354 -23.73 5.36 23.02
N ASP A 355 -22.82 6.33 22.94
CA ASP A 355 -22.95 7.62 23.63
C ASP A 355 -22.54 8.80 22.71
N PRO A 356 -23.22 9.05 21.59
CA PRO A 356 -22.87 10.13 20.68
C PRO A 356 -22.83 11.54 21.36
N PRO A 357 -23.71 11.89 22.32
CA PRO A 357 -23.60 13.15 23.04
C PRO A 357 -22.31 13.27 23.85
N GLY A 358 -21.90 12.24 24.59
CA GLY A 358 -20.64 12.21 25.34
C GLY A 358 -19.42 12.30 24.44
N TRP A 359 -19.39 11.54 23.33
CA TRP A 359 -18.31 11.62 22.34
C TRP A 359 -18.19 13.00 21.72
N MET A 360 -19.34 13.63 21.39
CA MET A 360 -19.38 14.99 20.85
C MET A 360 -18.80 16.00 21.86
N ALA A 361 -19.18 15.90 23.12
CA ALA A 361 -18.66 16.77 24.19
C ALA A 361 -17.14 16.60 24.38
N ALA A 362 -16.65 15.38 24.39
CA ALA A 362 -15.23 15.09 24.47
C ALA A 362 -14.44 15.63 23.27
N CYS A 363 -14.95 15.44 22.06
CA CYS A 363 -14.32 15.99 20.83
C CYS A 363 -14.24 17.52 20.88
N ARG A 364 -15.28 18.21 21.36
CA ARG A 364 -15.25 19.68 21.52
C ARG A 364 -14.20 20.17 22.52
N GLN A 365 -13.85 19.37 23.48
CA GLN A 365 -12.80 19.70 24.46
C GLN A 365 -11.39 19.38 23.96
N GLY A 366 -11.26 18.31 23.13
CA GLY A 366 -9.97 17.75 22.76
C GLY A 366 -9.42 18.20 21.39
N MET A 367 -10.24 18.86 20.54
CA MET A 367 -9.81 19.25 19.20
C MET A 367 -10.34 20.60 18.74
N ALA A 368 -9.72 21.16 17.71
CA ALA A 368 -10.19 22.41 17.10
C ALA A 368 -11.63 22.27 16.56
N GLY A 369 -12.47 23.28 16.72
CA GLY A 369 -13.90 23.23 16.44
C GLY A 369 -14.24 22.75 15.01
N PHE A 370 -13.43 23.13 14.02
CA PHE A 370 -13.63 22.68 12.63
C PHE A 370 -13.31 21.18 12.40
N LYS A 371 -12.58 20.53 13.31
CA LYS A 371 -12.28 19.09 13.29
C LYS A 371 -13.33 18.25 14.03
N VAL A 372 -14.20 18.88 14.82
CA VAL A 372 -15.24 18.15 15.57
C VAL A 372 -16.23 17.52 14.61
N PRO A 373 -16.48 16.19 14.69
CA PRO A 373 -17.45 15.53 13.83
C PRO A 373 -18.83 16.17 13.92
N ALA A 374 -19.49 16.37 12.79
CA ALA A 374 -20.86 16.90 12.72
C ALA A 374 -21.89 15.86 13.24
N GLY A 375 -21.51 14.59 13.30
CA GLY A 375 -22.32 13.50 13.83
C GLY A 375 -21.53 12.22 13.94
N PHE A 376 -22.11 11.24 14.63
CA PHE A 376 -21.59 9.90 14.84
C PHE A 376 -22.62 8.86 14.39
N GLN A 377 -22.17 7.84 13.67
CA GLN A 377 -22.97 6.67 13.32
C GLN A 377 -22.24 5.42 13.77
N VAL A 378 -22.95 4.60 14.56
CA VAL A 378 -22.43 3.27 14.94
C VAL A 378 -22.73 2.28 13.81
N LEU A 379 -21.75 1.48 13.45
CA LEU A 379 -21.83 0.39 12.47
C LEU A 379 -21.43 -0.93 13.14
N GLU A 380 -21.92 -2.04 12.60
CA GLU A 380 -21.44 -3.38 12.97
C GLU A 380 -20.10 -3.70 12.30
N ALA A 381 -19.92 -3.28 11.04
CA ALA A 381 -18.70 -3.38 10.27
C ALA A 381 -18.59 -2.25 9.25
N PHE A 382 -17.37 -1.84 8.90
CA PHE A 382 -17.17 -0.92 7.80
C PHE A 382 -17.42 -1.60 6.45
N PRO A 383 -17.97 -0.88 5.45
CA PRO A 383 -18.09 -1.40 4.09
C PRO A 383 -16.68 -1.56 3.49
N VAL A 384 -16.35 -2.78 3.07
CA VAL A 384 -15.05 -3.09 2.46
C VAL A 384 -15.21 -3.62 1.05
N VAL A 385 -14.16 -3.47 0.24
CA VAL A 385 -13.95 -4.21 -0.99
C VAL A 385 -12.70 -5.05 -0.83
N GLU A 386 -12.83 -6.34 -1.08
CA GLU A 386 -11.71 -7.25 -1.08
C GLU A 386 -10.90 -7.08 -2.38
N SER A 387 -9.60 -7.00 -2.24
CA SER A 387 -8.65 -7.07 -3.35
C SER A 387 -7.65 -8.19 -3.08
N ALA A 388 -6.90 -8.60 -4.11
CA ALA A 388 -5.92 -9.67 -3.98
C ALA A 388 -4.90 -9.47 -2.82
N ASN A 389 -4.70 -8.24 -2.40
CA ASN A 389 -3.66 -7.88 -1.41
C ASN A 389 -4.20 -7.22 -0.13
N SER A 390 -5.47 -6.79 -0.09
CA SER A 390 -6.04 -6.09 1.09
C SER A 390 -7.55 -5.93 0.99
N ALA A 391 -8.21 -5.86 2.13
CA ALA A 391 -9.57 -5.32 2.24
C ALA A 391 -9.47 -3.79 2.38
N LYS A 392 -10.08 -3.04 1.47
CA LYS A 392 -10.09 -1.58 1.51
C LYS A 392 -11.47 -1.06 1.91
N ILE A 393 -11.51 -0.14 2.88
CA ILE A 393 -12.74 0.52 3.29
C ILE A 393 -13.28 1.39 2.14
N GLN A 394 -14.56 1.24 1.83
CA GLN A 394 -15.25 1.99 0.79
C GLN A 394 -15.70 3.36 1.32
N LYS A 395 -14.76 4.30 1.47
CA LYS A 395 -15.04 5.64 2.03
C LYS A 395 -16.11 6.40 1.25
N HIS A 396 -16.28 6.15 -0.06
CA HIS A 396 -17.35 6.75 -0.84
C HIS A 396 -18.75 6.37 -0.32
N LYS A 397 -18.96 5.09 0.05
CA LYS A 397 -20.24 4.65 0.64
C LYS A 397 -20.49 5.29 2.00
N LEU A 398 -19.44 5.43 2.82
CA LEU A 398 -19.56 6.14 4.10
C LEU A 398 -19.90 7.61 3.87
N ARG A 399 -19.33 8.25 2.85
CA ARG A 399 -19.66 9.64 2.50
C ARG A 399 -21.12 9.80 2.07
N GLU A 400 -21.59 8.96 1.16
CA GLU A 400 -23.00 8.96 0.72
C GLU A 400 -23.96 8.77 1.91
N GLN A 401 -23.64 7.86 2.83
CA GLN A 401 -24.41 7.63 4.04
C GLN A 401 -24.38 8.84 4.98
N ALA A 402 -23.23 9.47 5.17
CA ALA A 402 -23.09 10.68 6.00
C ALA A 402 -23.90 11.84 5.45
N GLU A 403 -23.90 12.06 4.13
CA GLU A 403 -24.68 13.10 3.47
C GLU A 403 -26.19 12.85 3.65
N ALA A 404 -26.64 11.60 3.51
CA ALA A 404 -28.04 11.24 3.75
C ALA A 404 -28.45 11.46 5.21
N LEU A 405 -27.60 11.11 6.18
CA LEU A 405 -27.85 11.32 7.61
C LEU A 405 -27.90 12.80 7.97
N LEU A 406 -27.01 13.63 7.40
CA LEU A 406 -26.99 15.08 7.63
C LEU A 406 -28.21 15.78 6.99
N ALA A 407 -28.67 15.31 5.83
CA ALA A 407 -29.86 15.84 5.18
C ALA A 407 -31.16 15.48 5.92
N ALA A 408 -31.19 14.33 6.62
CA ALA A 408 -32.34 13.90 7.42
C ALA A 408 -32.38 14.53 8.84
N ALA A 409 -31.25 15.11 9.29
CA ALA A 409 -31.20 15.78 10.59
C ALA A 409 -31.98 17.10 10.55
N PRO A 410 -32.87 17.39 11.54
CA PRO A 410 -33.53 18.69 11.60
C PRO A 410 -32.51 19.81 11.67
N ALA A 411 -32.76 20.92 10.95
CA ALA A 411 -31.94 22.11 11.05
C ALA A 411 -31.87 22.57 12.51
N ALA A 412 -30.68 22.65 13.07
CA ALA A 412 -30.43 23.00 14.46
C ALA A 412 -30.54 24.51 14.69
#